data_1d2c38275dec490ed404a953b7bb80a1
#
_entry.id   1d2c38275dec490ed404a953b7bb80a1
#
_cell.length_a   1.000
_cell.length_b   1.000
_cell.length_c   1.000
_cell.angle_alpha   90.00
_cell.angle_beta   90.00
_cell.angle_gamma   90.00
#
_symmetry.space_group_name_H-M   'P 1'
#
loop_
_entity.id
_entity.type
_entity.pdbx_description
1 polymer ?
#
loop_
_entity_poly.entity_id
_entity_poly.type
_entity_poly.pdbx_seq_one_letter_code
_entity_poly.pdbx_strand_id
1 'polypeptide(L)'
;MIEVKRDDFFVESIKNPIEYGTYYKINSKYGTGFQWTSEVHHDFIITATDIRFNQETMVGEHIGSGYVLALYISGAGDEFYPYQNISPNTLRCYEPSEKYKAIYHPQIPLRCITVQVDQEFIDQYLQEISGDLEVNFSDFFKEKGKFYLPNVNHAMQSLYEYLLSMKASRITVEAKIYEIISYLASYLKENRLNEENGQPINKTDLQALAELTH
;
A
#
# COMPACT_ATOMS: atom_id res chain seq x y z
N MET A 1 5.47 24.96 -0.34
CA MET A 1 4.48 23.87 -0.36
C MET A 1 3.36 24.23 -1.32
N ILE A 2 2.98 23.32 -2.20
CA ILE A 2 1.82 23.46 -3.10
C ILE A 2 0.77 22.43 -2.66
N GLU A 3 -0.48 22.84 -2.56
CA GLU A 3 -1.63 21.93 -2.43
C GLU A 3 -2.17 21.64 -3.84
N VAL A 4 -2.34 20.35 -4.14
CA VAL A 4 -2.76 19.90 -5.47
C VAL A 4 -3.95 18.97 -5.34
N LYS A 5 -4.98 19.23 -6.14
CA LYS A 5 -6.08 18.27 -6.30
C LYS A 5 -5.61 17.12 -7.19
N ARG A 6 -6.10 15.91 -6.91
CA ARG A 6 -5.73 14.70 -7.64
C ARG A 6 -5.92 14.83 -9.15
N ASP A 7 -7.02 15.45 -9.59
CA ASP A 7 -7.35 15.60 -11.01
C ASP A 7 -6.39 16.54 -11.76
N ASP A 8 -5.78 17.49 -11.06
CA ASP A 8 -4.78 18.40 -11.64
C ASP A 8 -3.36 17.79 -11.63
N PHE A 9 -3.17 16.73 -10.84
CA PHE A 9 -1.86 16.17 -10.55
C PHE A 9 -1.40 15.17 -11.61
N PHE A 10 -2.34 14.39 -12.14
CA PHE A 10 -2.07 13.33 -13.10
C PHE A 10 -2.64 13.64 -14.48
N VAL A 11 -1.90 13.27 -15.49
CA VAL A 11 -2.35 13.28 -16.89
C VAL A 11 -2.32 11.86 -17.41
N GLU A 12 -3.46 11.34 -17.86
CA GLU A 12 -3.55 10.02 -18.45
C GLU A 12 -2.63 9.94 -19.67
N SER A 13 -1.84 8.87 -19.74
CA SER A 13 -0.92 8.65 -20.85
C SER A 13 -1.50 7.62 -21.80
N ILE A 14 -1.56 7.98 -23.08
CA ILE A 14 -1.97 7.08 -24.17
C ILE A 14 -1.01 5.90 -24.31
N LYS A 15 0.25 6.08 -23.94
CA LYS A 15 1.27 5.02 -23.97
C LYS A 15 1.32 4.33 -22.60
N ASN A 16 0.57 3.27 -22.45
CA ASN A 16 0.69 2.39 -21.31
C ASN A 16 1.77 1.32 -21.61
N PRO A 17 2.87 1.27 -20.86
CA PRO A 17 3.91 0.26 -21.05
C PRO A 17 3.49 -1.14 -20.55
N ILE A 18 2.42 -1.23 -19.78
CA ILE A 18 1.83 -2.47 -19.27
C ILE A 18 0.53 -2.69 -20.03
N GLU A 19 0.29 -3.90 -20.53
CA GLU A 19 -0.82 -4.22 -21.45
C GLU A 19 -2.21 -3.95 -20.85
N TYR A 20 -2.34 -3.82 -19.54
CA TYR A 20 -3.59 -3.56 -18.83
C TYR A 20 -3.44 -2.47 -17.77
N GLY A 21 -4.58 -1.99 -17.25
CA GLY A 21 -4.61 -0.89 -16.31
C GLY A 21 -4.44 0.48 -17.00
N THR A 22 -4.36 1.52 -16.20
CA THR A 22 -4.23 2.90 -16.67
C THR A 22 -2.91 3.48 -16.18
N TYR A 23 -2.19 4.09 -17.10
CA TYR A 23 -0.90 4.73 -16.84
C TYR A 23 -1.05 6.24 -16.86
N TYR A 24 -0.75 6.86 -15.74
CA TYR A 24 -0.80 8.30 -15.56
C TYR A 24 0.61 8.86 -15.45
N LYS A 25 0.91 9.90 -16.16
CA LYS A 25 2.11 10.71 -15.95
C LYS A 25 1.78 11.83 -14.96
N ILE A 26 2.75 12.14 -14.11
CA ILE A 26 2.64 13.35 -13.30
C ILE A 26 2.71 14.58 -14.20
N ASN A 27 1.89 15.58 -13.92
CA ASN A 27 1.99 16.87 -14.58
C ASN A 27 3.36 17.49 -14.27
N SER A 28 4.11 17.87 -15.32
CA SER A 28 5.48 18.38 -15.23
C SER A 28 5.64 19.61 -14.33
N LYS A 29 4.54 20.33 -14.08
CA LYS A 29 4.50 21.44 -13.12
C LYS A 29 4.82 20.98 -11.70
N TYR A 30 4.43 19.76 -11.32
CA TYR A 30 4.57 19.24 -9.96
C TYR A 30 5.74 18.29 -9.81
N GLY A 31 6.17 17.63 -10.89
CA GLY A 31 7.25 16.66 -10.81
C GLY A 31 7.51 15.88 -12.09
N THR A 32 8.16 14.75 -11.92
CA THR A 32 8.39 13.75 -12.96
C THR A 32 8.03 12.37 -12.43
N GLY A 33 7.66 11.45 -13.32
CA GLY A 33 7.33 10.09 -12.95
C GLY A 33 5.93 9.72 -13.35
N PHE A 34 5.41 8.68 -12.70
CA PHE A 34 4.14 8.07 -13.08
C PHE A 34 3.41 7.46 -11.90
N GLN A 35 2.13 7.23 -12.13
CA GLN A 35 1.29 6.29 -11.38
C GLN A 35 0.62 5.34 -12.38
N TRP A 36 0.73 4.05 -12.13
CA TRP A 36 -0.04 3.03 -12.83
C TRP A 36 -1.08 2.45 -11.87
N THR A 37 -2.30 2.25 -12.34
CA THR A 37 -3.36 1.63 -11.55
C THR A 37 -4.14 0.64 -12.38
N SER A 38 -4.60 -0.43 -11.77
CA SER A 38 -5.43 -1.44 -12.41
C SER A 38 -6.36 -2.11 -11.42
N GLU A 39 -7.57 -2.36 -11.87
CA GLU A 39 -8.43 -3.38 -11.29
C GLU A 39 -7.98 -4.74 -11.83
N VAL A 40 -7.36 -5.54 -11.00
CA VAL A 40 -6.91 -6.89 -11.40
C VAL A 40 -8.08 -7.85 -11.38
N HIS A 41 -8.88 -7.76 -10.37
CA HIS A 41 -10.18 -8.38 -10.16
C HIS A 41 -11.11 -7.33 -9.57
N HIS A 42 -12.43 -7.51 -9.61
CA HIS A 42 -13.34 -6.54 -8.98
C HIS A 42 -13.06 -6.31 -7.48
N ASP A 43 -12.36 -7.26 -6.82
CA ASP A 43 -12.00 -7.16 -5.41
C ASP A 43 -10.66 -6.47 -5.13
N PHE A 44 -9.83 -6.23 -6.16
CA PHE A 44 -8.48 -5.69 -5.99
C PHE A 44 -8.18 -4.53 -6.91
N ILE A 45 -7.74 -3.44 -6.33
CA ILE A 45 -7.12 -2.33 -7.06
C ILE A 45 -5.66 -2.25 -6.66
N ILE A 46 -4.77 -2.27 -7.65
CA ILE A 46 -3.34 -2.10 -7.45
C ILE A 46 -2.91 -0.76 -7.99
N THR A 47 -2.06 -0.07 -7.24
CA THR A 47 -1.43 1.17 -7.71
C THR A 47 0.07 1.10 -7.46
N ALA A 48 0.87 1.30 -8.52
CA ALA A 48 2.31 1.45 -8.45
C ALA A 48 2.68 2.90 -8.78
N THR A 49 3.48 3.51 -7.91
CA THR A 49 3.86 4.92 -8.01
C THR A 49 5.38 5.05 -8.03
N ASP A 50 5.93 5.83 -8.97
CA ASP A 50 7.32 6.29 -8.96
C ASP A 50 7.33 7.77 -9.38
N ILE A 51 7.44 8.66 -8.41
CA ILE A 51 7.30 10.11 -8.58
C ILE A 51 8.45 10.83 -7.89
N ARG A 52 9.06 11.79 -8.59
CA ARG A 52 9.94 12.78 -7.99
C ARG A 52 9.28 14.14 -8.07
N PHE A 53 8.99 14.71 -6.92
CA PHE A 53 8.37 16.04 -6.79
C PHE A 53 9.42 17.14 -7.04
N ASN A 54 9.02 18.23 -7.71
CA ASN A 54 9.88 19.41 -7.93
C ASN A 54 10.01 20.25 -6.65
N GLN A 55 9.03 20.18 -5.78
CA GLN A 55 8.95 20.93 -4.53
C GLN A 55 8.04 20.19 -3.54
N GLU A 56 8.01 20.65 -2.29
CA GLU A 56 7.12 20.12 -1.29
C GLU A 56 5.66 20.22 -1.75
N THR A 57 5.01 19.08 -1.83
CA THR A 57 3.68 18.94 -2.42
C THR A 57 2.75 18.25 -1.46
N MET A 58 1.64 18.91 -1.15
CA MET A 58 0.54 18.32 -0.40
C MET A 58 -0.50 17.74 -1.36
N VAL A 59 -0.77 16.46 -1.19
CA VAL A 59 -1.82 15.75 -1.90
C VAL A 59 -2.90 15.36 -0.90
N GLY A 60 -4.14 15.71 -1.19
CA GLY A 60 -5.29 15.40 -0.36
C GLY A 60 -6.31 14.57 -1.11
N GLU A 61 -7.29 14.11 -0.35
CA GLU A 61 -8.46 13.37 -0.81
C GLU A 61 -8.13 12.01 -1.44
N HIS A 62 -8.20 10.99 -0.62
CA HIS A 62 -8.32 9.62 -1.10
C HIS A 62 -9.78 9.20 -0.92
N ILE A 63 -10.53 9.17 -2.02
CA ILE A 63 -11.89 8.64 -2.04
C ILE A 63 -11.78 7.18 -2.47
N GLY A 64 -12.11 6.28 -1.57
CA GLY A 64 -12.13 4.84 -1.84
C GLY A 64 -12.86 4.10 -0.74
N SER A 65 -13.29 2.89 -1.03
CA SER A 65 -13.84 1.93 -0.08
C SER A 65 -12.88 0.76 0.09
N GLY A 66 -13.06 -0.02 1.16
CA GLY A 66 -12.26 -1.21 1.42
C GLY A 66 -11.02 -0.94 2.28
N TYR A 67 -10.07 -1.85 2.20
CA TYR A 67 -8.85 -1.84 2.99
C TYR A 67 -7.62 -1.66 2.10
N VAL A 68 -6.64 -0.90 2.57
CA VAL A 68 -5.42 -0.61 1.82
C VAL A 68 -4.19 -1.14 2.54
N LEU A 69 -3.39 -1.91 1.81
CA LEU A 69 -2.00 -2.20 2.11
C LEU A 69 -1.11 -1.30 1.25
N ALA A 70 -0.28 -0.49 1.86
CA ALA A 70 0.66 0.38 1.15
C ALA A 70 2.08 0.14 1.64
N LEU A 71 2.98 -0.25 0.72
CA LEU A 71 4.40 -0.34 1.01
C LEU A 71 5.12 0.86 0.40
N TYR A 72 5.74 1.67 1.25
CA TYR A 72 6.67 2.71 0.84
C TYR A 72 8.06 2.11 0.65
N ILE A 73 8.47 1.90 -0.59
CA ILE A 73 9.82 1.40 -0.95
C ILE A 73 10.85 2.52 -0.78
N SER A 74 10.47 3.73 -1.17
CA SER A 74 11.21 4.95 -0.86
C SER A 74 10.25 6.13 -0.78
N GLY A 75 10.62 7.16 -0.05
CA GLY A 75 9.84 8.38 0.10
C GLY A 75 10.25 9.13 1.34
N ALA A 76 9.91 10.41 1.39
CA ALA A 76 9.99 11.24 2.57
C ALA A 76 8.80 12.20 2.60
N GLY A 77 8.24 12.39 3.77
CA GLY A 77 7.08 13.23 3.96
C GLY A 77 6.30 12.89 5.21
N ASP A 78 5.12 13.44 5.28
CA ASP A 78 4.21 13.26 6.41
C ASP A 78 2.82 12.91 5.91
N GLU A 79 2.17 11.96 6.55
CA GLU A 79 0.76 11.64 6.36
C GLU A 79 -0.04 12.12 7.57
N PHE A 80 -1.27 12.49 7.32
CA PHE A 80 -2.18 12.99 8.35
C PHE A 80 -3.44 12.13 8.40
N TYR A 81 -3.95 11.95 9.62
CA TYR A 81 -5.15 11.17 9.94
C TYR A 81 -5.00 9.63 9.81
N PRO A 82 -4.21 9.00 10.71
CA PRO A 82 -3.40 9.58 11.79
C PRO A 82 -2.10 10.18 11.27
N TYR A 83 -1.51 11.11 12.08
CA TYR A 83 -0.21 11.67 11.76
C TYR A 83 0.89 10.61 11.86
N GLN A 84 1.75 10.56 10.84
CA GLN A 84 2.92 9.71 10.81
C GLN A 84 3.86 10.08 9.66
N ASN A 85 5.14 9.85 9.87
CA ASN A 85 6.16 10.08 8.85
C ASN A 85 6.15 8.97 7.80
N ILE A 86 6.35 9.35 6.54
CA ILE A 86 6.62 8.41 5.46
C ILE A 86 8.08 8.00 5.58
N SER A 87 8.32 6.71 5.68
CA SER A 87 9.65 6.13 5.78
C SER A 87 9.79 4.91 4.87
N PRO A 88 11.01 4.66 4.32
CA PRO A 88 11.28 3.50 3.47
C PRO A 88 10.99 2.17 4.18
N ASN A 89 10.65 1.17 3.37
CA ASN A 89 10.34 -0.21 3.81
C ASN A 89 9.20 -0.32 4.83
N THR A 90 8.38 0.72 4.96
CA THR A 90 7.27 0.73 5.90
C THR A 90 5.99 0.27 5.21
N LEU A 91 5.39 -0.77 5.75
CA LEU A 91 4.04 -1.22 5.39
C LEU A 91 3.01 -0.44 6.17
N ARG A 92 1.98 0.02 5.48
CA ARG A 92 0.85 0.74 6.04
C ARG A 92 -0.43 -0.02 5.78
N CYS A 93 -1.27 -0.10 6.81
CA CYS A 93 -2.59 -0.70 6.71
C CYS A 93 -3.62 0.32 7.18
N TYR A 94 -4.63 0.62 6.36
CA TYR A 94 -5.64 1.60 6.70
C TYR A 94 -6.92 1.44 5.88
N GLU A 95 -8.00 2.00 6.39
CA GLU A 95 -9.20 2.28 5.61
C GLU A 95 -9.05 3.66 4.96
N PRO A 96 -9.39 3.82 3.67
CA PRO A 96 -9.43 5.12 3.03
C PRO A 96 -10.31 6.11 3.79
N SER A 97 -9.89 7.37 3.84
CA SER A 97 -10.59 8.44 4.52
C SER A 97 -10.55 9.72 3.70
N GLU A 98 -11.66 10.40 3.58
CA GLU A 98 -11.74 11.73 2.93
C GLU A 98 -10.83 12.77 3.61
N LYS A 99 -10.46 12.52 4.88
CA LYS A 99 -9.55 13.41 5.63
C LYS A 99 -8.07 13.13 5.36
N TYR A 100 -7.76 12.04 4.62
CA TYR A 100 -6.38 11.71 4.33
C TYR A 100 -5.69 12.84 3.56
N LYS A 101 -4.52 13.22 4.05
CA LYS A 101 -3.61 14.15 3.39
C LYS A 101 -2.19 13.65 3.57
N ALA A 102 -1.34 13.92 2.58
CA ALA A 102 0.08 13.65 2.68
C ALA A 102 0.89 14.82 2.12
N ILE A 103 2.00 15.13 2.77
CA ILE A 103 3.01 16.06 2.28
C ILE A 103 4.21 15.24 1.84
N TYR A 104 4.61 15.38 0.58
CA TYR A 104 5.78 14.72 0.03
C TYR A 104 6.92 15.70 -0.18
N HIS A 105 8.12 15.31 0.24
CA HIS A 105 9.33 16.11 0.10
C HIS A 105 10.05 15.82 -1.22
N PRO A 106 10.65 16.82 -1.86
CA PRO A 106 11.21 16.67 -3.22
C PRO A 106 12.54 15.91 -3.29
N GLN A 107 13.24 15.75 -2.16
CA GLN A 107 14.60 15.20 -2.16
C GLN A 107 14.63 13.71 -2.47
N ILE A 108 13.64 12.96 -2.02
CA ILE A 108 13.57 11.51 -2.12
C ILE A 108 12.41 11.13 -3.03
N PRO A 109 12.64 10.31 -4.09
CA PRO A 109 11.56 9.84 -4.93
C PRO A 109 10.54 9.03 -4.13
N LEU A 110 9.26 9.32 -4.31
CA LEU A 110 8.18 8.52 -3.80
C LEU A 110 8.04 7.26 -4.66
N ARG A 111 8.37 6.10 -4.10
CA ARG A 111 8.12 4.79 -4.67
C ARG A 111 7.24 4.02 -3.73
N CYS A 112 6.05 3.70 -4.19
CA CYS A 112 5.04 3.05 -3.38
C CYS A 112 4.26 2.05 -4.22
N ILE A 113 3.91 0.92 -3.60
CA ILE A 113 2.91 0.02 -4.13
C ILE A 113 1.76 -0.07 -3.14
N THR A 114 0.54 0.02 -3.64
CA THR A 114 -0.68 -0.19 -2.85
C THR A 114 -1.48 -1.33 -3.43
N VAL A 115 -2.03 -2.15 -2.53
CA VAL A 115 -3.06 -3.14 -2.84
C VAL A 115 -4.28 -2.73 -2.03
N GLN A 116 -5.30 -2.28 -2.71
CA GLN A 116 -6.61 -2.01 -2.11
C GLN A 116 -7.48 -3.24 -2.30
N VAL A 117 -8.11 -3.67 -1.22
CA VAL A 117 -8.94 -4.87 -1.18
C VAL A 117 -10.35 -4.46 -0.80
N ASP A 118 -11.33 -4.99 -1.53
CA ASP A 118 -12.74 -4.74 -1.21
C ASP A 118 -13.10 -5.28 0.18
N GLN A 119 -13.94 -4.55 0.90
CA GLN A 119 -14.33 -4.93 2.25
C GLN A 119 -15.17 -6.21 2.27
N GLU A 120 -16.08 -6.38 1.31
CA GLU A 120 -16.91 -7.57 1.21
C GLU A 120 -16.06 -8.81 0.94
N PHE A 121 -15.02 -8.69 0.08
CA PHE A 121 -14.06 -9.76 -0.15
C PHE A 121 -13.33 -10.17 1.14
N ILE A 122 -12.90 -9.21 1.95
CA ILE A 122 -12.25 -9.48 3.25
C ILE A 122 -13.23 -10.15 4.22
N ASP A 123 -14.42 -9.58 4.36
CA ASP A 123 -15.35 -9.94 5.42
C ASP A 123 -16.11 -11.26 5.12
N GLN A 124 -16.24 -11.65 3.87
CA GLN A 124 -16.93 -12.86 3.46
C GLN A 124 -15.98 -13.91 2.92
N TYR A 125 -15.34 -13.63 1.80
CA TYR A 125 -14.56 -14.63 1.08
C TYR A 125 -13.29 -15.06 1.81
N LEU A 126 -12.52 -14.11 2.34
CA LEU A 126 -11.30 -14.45 3.10
C LEU A 126 -11.64 -15.17 4.40
N GLN A 127 -12.74 -14.81 5.05
CA GLN A 127 -13.18 -15.51 6.25
C GLN A 127 -13.64 -16.94 5.95
N GLU A 128 -14.32 -17.18 4.82
CA GLU A 128 -14.66 -18.53 4.39
C GLU A 128 -13.43 -19.40 4.14
N ILE A 129 -12.46 -18.90 3.35
CA ILE A 129 -11.25 -19.67 3.03
C ILE A 129 -10.29 -19.76 4.23
N SER A 130 -10.30 -18.79 5.11
CA SER A 130 -9.50 -18.78 6.35
C SER A 130 -10.25 -19.31 7.57
N GLY A 131 -11.46 -19.85 7.40
CA GLY A 131 -12.28 -20.33 8.50
C GLY A 131 -11.60 -21.30 9.46
N ASP A 132 -10.69 -22.14 8.93
CA ASP A 132 -9.83 -23.00 9.72
C ASP A 132 -8.69 -22.23 10.44
N LEU A 133 -8.43 -20.97 10.05
CA LEU A 133 -7.34 -20.14 10.59
C LEU A 133 -7.81 -19.19 11.69
N GLU A 134 -9.13 -18.97 11.83
CA GLU A 134 -9.73 -18.04 12.80
C GLU A 134 -9.06 -16.64 12.79
N VAL A 135 -8.75 -16.12 11.60
CA VAL A 135 -8.03 -14.86 11.41
C VAL A 135 -9.01 -13.71 11.21
N ASN A 136 -8.82 -12.60 11.91
CA ASN A 136 -9.60 -11.39 11.73
C ASN A 136 -8.81 -10.33 10.93
N PHE A 137 -9.01 -10.31 9.63
CA PHE A 137 -8.39 -9.31 8.75
C PHE A 137 -8.93 -7.90 8.99
N SER A 138 -10.23 -7.77 9.25
CA SER A 138 -10.86 -6.46 9.45
C SER A 138 -10.25 -5.71 10.63
N ASP A 139 -9.98 -6.39 11.73
CA ASP A 139 -9.37 -5.76 12.90
C ASP A 139 -7.96 -5.27 12.60
N PHE A 140 -7.19 -6.05 11.84
CA PHE A 140 -5.84 -5.65 11.43
C PHE A 140 -5.85 -4.34 10.63
N PHE A 141 -6.72 -4.20 9.65
CA PHE A 141 -6.81 -2.99 8.84
C PHE A 141 -7.34 -1.77 9.63
N LYS A 142 -8.21 -2.00 10.61
CA LYS A 142 -8.73 -0.94 11.49
C LYS A 142 -7.68 -0.37 12.44
N GLU A 143 -6.61 -1.11 12.73
CA GLU A 143 -5.53 -0.66 13.61
C GLU A 143 -4.76 0.57 13.10
N LYS A 144 -4.82 0.87 11.80
CA LYS A 144 -4.20 2.06 11.18
C LYS A 144 -2.75 2.26 11.61
N GLY A 145 -1.92 1.23 11.44
CA GLY A 145 -0.55 1.22 11.92
C GLY A 145 0.52 1.27 10.84
N LYS A 146 1.75 1.47 11.30
CA LYS A 146 2.98 1.16 10.57
C LYS A 146 3.44 -0.23 10.99
N PHE A 147 3.82 -1.04 10.02
CA PHE A 147 4.29 -2.39 10.27
C PHE A 147 5.56 -2.67 9.49
N TYR A 148 6.37 -3.56 10.02
CA TYR A 148 7.40 -4.21 9.26
C TYR A 148 7.15 -5.72 9.32
N LEU A 149 6.58 -6.25 8.26
CA LEU A 149 6.26 -7.66 8.10
C LEU A 149 7.13 -8.24 6.98
N PRO A 150 8.30 -8.83 7.31
CA PRO A 150 9.34 -9.13 6.32
C PRO A 150 8.82 -9.85 5.07
N ASN A 151 7.99 -10.88 5.22
CA ASN A 151 7.46 -11.64 4.10
C ASN A 151 6.47 -10.84 3.26
N VAL A 152 5.58 -10.06 3.90
CA VAL A 152 4.62 -9.18 3.23
C VAL A 152 5.36 -8.06 2.50
N ASN A 153 6.32 -7.40 3.16
CA ASN A 153 7.12 -6.33 2.57
C ASN A 153 7.88 -6.85 1.34
N HIS A 154 8.52 -8.03 1.45
CA HIS A 154 9.24 -8.64 0.33
C HIS A 154 8.31 -9.00 -0.84
N ALA A 155 7.15 -9.59 -0.56
CA ALA A 155 6.18 -9.94 -1.60
C ALA A 155 5.63 -8.69 -2.31
N MET A 156 5.31 -7.64 -1.57
CA MET A 156 4.87 -6.36 -2.15
C MET A 156 5.98 -5.68 -2.97
N GLN A 157 7.22 -5.69 -2.49
CA GLN A 157 8.35 -5.18 -3.27
C GLN A 157 8.54 -5.98 -4.55
N SER A 158 8.47 -7.31 -4.48
CA SER A 158 8.55 -8.20 -5.64
C SER A 158 7.41 -7.93 -6.66
N LEU A 159 6.21 -7.63 -6.18
CA LEU A 159 5.09 -7.23 -7.04
C LEU A 159 5.39 -5.89 -7.73
N TYR A 160 5.92 -4.90 -7.01
CA TYR A 160 6.30 -3.61 -7.57
C TYR A 160 7.36 -3.76 -8.67
N GLU A 161 8.44 -4.49 -8.41
CA GLU A 161 9.52 -4.72 -9.37
C GLU A 161 9.02 -5.49 -10.60
N TYR A 162 8.11 -6.45 -10.40
CA TYR A 162 7.48 -7.18 -11.49
C TYR A 162 6.65 -6.26 -12.40
N LEU A 163 5.85 -5.36 -11.82
CA LEU A 163 5.09 -4.37 -12.59
C LEU A 163 6.01 -3.45 -13.39
N LEU A 164 7.14 -3.00 -12.81
CA LEU A 164 8.11 -2.17 -13.51
C LEU A 164 8.86 -2.90 -14.63
N SER A 165 8.87 -4.23 -14.65
CA SER A 165 9.50 -5.00 -15.72
C SER A 165 8.80 -4.87 -17.08
N MET A 166 7.62 -4.24 -17.12
CA MET A 166 6.79 -4.00 -18.30
C MET A 166 6.36 -5.29 -19.04
N LYS A 167 6.55 -6.45 -18.42
CA LYS A 167 6.13 -7.76 -18.91
C LYS A 167 5.08 -8.40 -18.00
N ALA A 168 4.45 -7.57 -17.17
CA ALA A 168 3.53 -8.05 -16.17
C ALA A 168 2.28 -8.66 -16.81
N SER A 169 2.02 -9.93 -16.51
CA SER A 169 0.77 -10.58 -16.88
C SER A 169 -0.24 -10.46 -15.74
N ARG A 170 -1.51 -10.30 -16.08
CA ARG A 170 -2.59 -10.17 -15.10
C ARG A 170 -2.64 -11.36 -14.13
N ILE A 171 -2.52 -12.57 -14.65
CA ILE A 171 -2.56 -13.80 -13.83
C ILE A 171 -1.42 -13.87 -12.81
N THR A 172 -0.22 -13.42 -13.20
CA THR A 172 0.93 -13.40 -12.26
C THR A 172 0.75 -12.34 -11.19
N VAL A 173 0.19 -11.19 -11.53
CA VAL A 173 -0.11 -10.13 -10.57
C VAL A 173 -1.15 -10.61 -9.56
N GLU A 174 -2.20 -11.27 -10.02
CA GLU A 174 -3.23 -11.84 -9.16
C GLU A 174 -2.65 -12.90 -8.21
N ALA A 175 -1.81 -13.81 -8.72
CA ALA A 175 -1.11 -14.79 -7.88
C ALA A 175 -0.24 -14.14 -6.80
N LYS A 176 0.45 -13.05 -7.12
CA LYS A 176 1.25 -12.29 -6.14
C LYS A 176 0.40 -11.59 -5.08
N ILE A 177 -0.81 -11.17 -5.41
CA ILE A 177 -1.74 -10.62 -4.41
C ILE A 177 -2.15 -11.71 -3.41
N TYR A 178 -2.52 -12.89 -3.90
CA TYR A 178 -2.85 -14.01 -3.01
C TYR A 178 -1.64 -14.45 -2.15
N GLU A 179 -0.42 -14.36 -2.68
CA GLU A 179 0.80 -14.59 -1.89
C GLU A 179 0.92 -13.58 -0.74
N ILE A 180 0.69 -12.28 -1.00
CA ILE A 180 0.69 -11.22 0.02
C ILE A 180 -0.37 -11.50 1.08
N ILE A 181 -1.59 -11.84 0.68
CA ILE A 181 -2.69 -12.16 1.59
C ILE A 181 -2.34 -13.39 2.44
N SER A 182 -1.74 -14.42 1.85
CA SER A 182 -1.31 -15.63 2.57
C SER A 182 -0.27 -15.33 3.65
N TYR A 183 0.72 -14.48 3.36
CA TYR A 183 1.70 -14.07 4.37
C TYR A 183 1.06 -13.23 5.48
N LEU A 184 0.11 -12.36 5.13
CA LEU A 184 -0.63 -11.58 6.13
C LEU A 184 -1.46 -12.50 7.04
N ALA A 185 -2.15 -13.49 6.47
CA ALA A 185 -2.92 -14.48 7.22
C ALA A 185 -2.04 -15.26 8.20
N SER A 186 -0.87 -15.70 7.73
CA SER A 186 0.10 -16.41 8.58
C SER A 186 0.56 -15.56 9.76
N TYR A 187 0.89 -14.29 9.52
CA TYR A 187 1.26 -13.34 10.56
C TYR A 187 0.15 -13.15 11.60
N LEU A 188 -1.09 -12.97 11.16
CA LEU A 188 -2.23 -12.78 12.07
C LEU A 188 -2.50 -14.02 12.92
N LYS A 189 -2.36 -15.21 12.34
CA LYS A 189 -2.48 -16.47 13.06
C LYS A 189 -1.40 -16.63 14.14
N GLU A 190 -0.15 -16.33 13.80
CA GLU A 190 0.98 -16.40 14.74
C GLU A 190 0.77 -15.42 15.91
N ASN A 191 0.31 -14.20 15.64
CA ASN A 191 0.04 -13.20 16.67
C ASN A 191 -1.04 -13.69 17.64
N ARG A 192 -2.13 -14.22 17.13
CA ARG A 192 -3.20 -14.75 17.96
C ARG A 192 -2.71 -15.87 18.87
N LEU A 193 -1.98 -16.84 18.33
CA LEU A 193 -1.43 -17.96 19.12
C LEU A 193 -0.48 -17.46 20.22
N ASN A 194 0.29 -16.40 19.96
CA ASN A 194 1.16 -15.80 20.96
C ASN A 194 0.38 -15.07 22.04
N GLU A 195 -0.69 -14.37 21.70
CA GLU A 195 -1.61 -13.75 22.68
C GLU A 195 -2.29 -14.78 23.58
N GLU A 196 -2.78 -15.89 23.01
CA GLU A 196 -3.40 -16.98 23.76
C GLU A 196 -2.40 -17.68 24.70
N ASN A 197 -1.13 -17.76 24.33
CA ASN A 197 -0.05 -18.32 25.15
C ASN A 197 0.55 -17.33 26.15
N GLY A 198 -0.01 -16.11 26.27
CA GLY A 198 0.48 -15.06 27.18
C GLY A 198 1.83 -14.46 26.76
N GLN A 199 2.22 -14.63 25.50
CA GLN A 199 3.41 -14.03 24.88
C GLN A 199 2.98 -13.09 23.75
N PRO A 200 2.31 -11.96 24.02
CA PRO A 200 1.96 -11.05 22.96
C PRO A 200 3.24 -10.56 22.27
N ILE A 201 3.30 -10.71 20.94
CA ILE A 201 4.34 -10.00 20.18
C ILE A 201 4.11 -8.52 20.45
N ASN A 202 5.10 -7.90 21.08
CA ASN A 202 4.98 -6.52 21.50
C ASN A 202 4.89 -5.65 20.23
N LYS A 203 3.69 -5.10 19.96
CA LYS A 203 3.44 -4.20 18.82
C LYS A 203 4.42 -3.03 18.81
N THR A 204 4.88 -2.61 20.00
CA THR A 204 5.91 -1.60 20.19
C THR A 204 7.26 -2.04 19.63
N ASP A 205 7.60 -3.31 19.70
CA ASP A 205 8.87 -3.84 19.16
C ASP A 205 8.85 -3.90 17.64
N LEU A 206 7.72 -4.20 17.01
CA LEU A 206 7.56 -4.16 15.56
C LEU A 206 7.59 -2.72 15.03
N GLN A 207 7.02 -1.77 15.80
CA GLN A 207 7.12 -0.35 15.50
C GLN A 207 8.54 0.17 15.70
N ALA A 208 9.21 -0.23 16.78
CA ALA A 208 10.61 0.12 17.06
C ALA A 208 11.57 -0.45 16.01
N LEU A 209 11.34 -1.68 15.53
CA LEU A 209 12.10 -2.27 14.41
C LEU A 209 11.90 -1.49 13.12
N ALA A 210 10.70 -1.00 12.84
CA ALA A 210 10.42 -0.13 11.69
C ALA A 210 11.11 1.24 11.82
N GLU A 211 11.39 1.71 13.05
CA GLU A 211 12.11 2.96 13.31
C GLU A 211 13.64 2.79 13.30
N LEU A 212 14.15 1.59 13.63
CA LEU A 212 15.59 1.31 13.68
C LEU A 212 16.22 0.95 12.33
N THR A 213 15.43 0.71 11.30
CA THR A 213 15.92 0.42 9.93
C THR A 213 16.20 1.68 9.09
N HIS A 214 16.43 2.82 9.76
CA HIS A 214 16.75 4.13 9.15
C HIS A 214 18.18 4.55 9.39
#